data_862f1ffd0d330ccc18e801285b6fdcbd
#
_entry.id   862f1ffd0d330ccc18e801285b6fdcbd
#
_cell.length_a   1.000
_cell.length_b   1.000
_cell.length_c   1.000
_cell.angle_alpha   90.00
_cell.angle_beta   90.00
_cell.angle_gamma   90.00
#
_symmetry.space_group_name_H-M   'P 1'
#
loop_
_entity.id
_entity.type
_entity.pdbx_description
1 polymer ?
#
loop_
_entity_poly.entity_id
_entity_poly.type
_entity_poly.pdbx_seq_one_letter_code
_entity_poly.pdbx_strand_id
1 'polypeptide(L)'
;MQYPTIKASQDASDNLGMSTKVTIAEFNEAITDEFCAKYSQDGRKLLKVPYELNGTYSIKEGVRIICDEAFLDLCSLRSLVIPDSVTSIGERAFMCCKSLESLVIPDSVTSIGDSAFMGCGSLRSLVIPDSVTSIGGGAFSGCKSLESLVIPDSVTSIGGGAFRGCYSLTNIVIPNSITSIGARAFEGCEFLTNIAIPDGVTSVGEYAFWGCNSLTNIAIPDGITSIEKRTFLDCKSLSSVVILEGVTSIGDDAFMGCESLNSVIIPDSVTSIGRGAFWGCWSLNSLVIPDSVTSIGDDALRGCTSLTDIVIPDDVTSIGNRAFRGCTSLSSLVIPDSVTSIGESAFGGCNFPNDIEQELISRFGEKIFG
;
A
#
# COMPACT_ATOMS: atom_id res chain seq x y z
N MET A 1 36.38 -12.44 -33.78
CA MET A 1 35.60 -12.45 -32.52
C MET A 1 34.16 -12.16 -32.93
N GLN A 2 33.33 -13.21 -32.97
CA GLN A 2 31.90 -13.08 -33.30
C GLN A 2 31.13 -13.01 -31.98
N TYR A 3 30.37 -11.99 -31.81
CA TYR A 3 29.45 -11.83 -30.65
C TYR A 3 28.21 -12.70 -30.86
N PRO A 4 27.73 -13.43 -29.83
CA PRO A 4 26.49 -14.21 -29.90
C PRO A 4 25.29 -13.32 -29.57
N THR A 5 24.82 -12.50 -30.52
CA THR A 5 23.69 -11.60 -30.32
C THR A 5 22.36 -12.08 -30.93
N ILE A 6 22.28 -13.35 -31.37
CA ILE A 6 21.07 -13.85 -32.09
C ILE A 6 20.19 -14.75 -31.18
N LYS A 7 20.70 -15.25 -30.06
CA LYS A 7 19.89 -16.15 -29.19
C LYS A 7 18.81 -15.44 -28.37
N ALA A 8 19.04 -14.22 -27.92
CA ALA A 8 18.09 -13.53 -27.04
C ALA A 8 16.80 -13.09 -27.75
N SER A 9 16.86 -12.77 -29.04
CA SER A 9 15.68 -12.33 -29.81
C SER A 9 14.76 -13.50 -30.26
N GLN A 10 15.30 -14.69 -30.37
CA GLN A 10 14.53 -15.89 -30.77
C GLN A 10 13.78 -16.44 -29.54
N ASP A 11 14.40 -16.37 -28.37
CA ASP A 11 13.83 -16.86 -27.11
C ASP A 11 12.59 -16.08 -26.66
N ALA A 12 12.53 -14.76 -26.93
CA ALA A 12 11.36 -13.93 -26.60
C ALA A 12 10.16 -14.22 -27.53
N SER A 13 10.40 -14.65 -28.78
CA SER A 13 9.32 -14.99 -29.72
C SER A 13 8.70 -16.36 -29.43
N ASP A 14 9.45 -17.28 -28.84
CA ASP A 14 8.99 -18.63 -28.51
C ASP A 14 8.00 -18.68 -27.33
N ASN A 15 7.93 -17.63 -26.53
CA ASN A 15 6.98 -17.50 -25.39
C ASN A 15 5.71 -16.72 -25.74
N LEU A 16 5.61 -16.14 -26.93
CA LEU A 16 4.41 -15.42 -27.37
C LEU A 16 3.25 -16.42 -27.49
N GLY A 17 2.41 -16.46 -26.44
CA GLY A 17 1.22 -17.31 -26.37
C GLY A 17 1.30 -18.51 -25.40
N MET A 18 2.44 -18.75 -24.73
CA MET A 18 2.48 -19.79 -23.70
C MET A 18 1.79 -19.29 -22.41
N SER A 19 0.69 -19.93 -22.05
CA SER A 19 -0.06 -19.66 -20.82
C SER A 19 0.62 -20.27 -19.59
N THR A 20 0.60 -19.55 -18.46
CA THR A 20 0.96 -20.10 -17.14
C THR A 20 -0.08 -21.09 -16.60
N LYS A 21 -1.30 -21.06 -17.15
CA LYS A 21 -2.38 -21.99 -16.78
C LYS A 21 -2.09 -23.39 -17.30
N VAL A 22 -2.43 -24.38 -16.47
CA VAL A 22 -2.30 -25.80 -16.79
C VAL A 22 -3.64 -26.32 -17.25
N THR A 23 -3.68 -26.95 -18.43
CA THR A 23 -4.88 -27.65 -18.92
C THR A 23 -4.95 -29.07 -18.38
N ILE A 24 -6.15 -29.67 -18.36
CA ILE A 24 -6.35 -31.05 -17.95
C ILE A 24 -5.55 -32.01 -18.86
N ALA A 25 -5.47 -31.71 -20.15
CA ALA A 25 -4.70 -32.50 -21.09
C ALA A 25 -3.20 -32.47 -20.78
N GLU A 26 -2.61 -31.26 -20.61
CA GLU A 26 -1.20 -31.11 -20.22
C GLU A 26 -0.88 -31.86 -18.93
N PHE A 27 -1.80 -31.80 -17.94
CA PHE A 27 -1.59 -32.44 -16.64
C PHE A 27 -1.66 -33.98 -16.73
N ASN A 28 -2.54 -34.53 -17.55
CA ASN A 28 -2.69 -35.98 -17.76
C ASN A 28 -1.55 -36.57 -18.58
N GLU A 29 -0.98 -35.79 -19.51
CA GLU A 29 0.13 -36.19 -20.39
C GLU A 29 1.50 -35.82 -19.81
N ALA A 30 1.54 -35.25 -18.58
CA ALA A 30 2.75 -34.79 -17.96
C ALA A 30 3.80 -35.87 -17.77
N ILE A 31 5.06 -35.51 -18.01
CA ILE A 31 6.21 -36.31 -17.60
C ILE A 31 6.64 -35.95 -16.18
N THR A 32 7.23 -36.87 -15.43
CA THR A 32 7.70 -36.65 -14.06
C THR A 32 9.23 -36.78 -13.98
N ASP A 33 9.81 -36.07 -13.01
CA ASP A 33 11.19 -36.26 -12.57
C ASP A 33 11.29 -37.27 -11.40
N GLU A 34 12.51 -37.43 -10.88
CA GLU A 34 12.80 -38.28 -9.73
C GLU A 34 12.12 -37.82 -8.41
N PHE A 35 11.67 -36.57 -8.33
CA PHE A 35 10.92 -35.99 -7.20
C PHE A 35 9.40 -36.02 -7.42
N CYS A 36 8.94 -36.68 -8.50
CA CYS A 36 7.55 -36.70 -8.94
C CYS A 36 6.99 -35.29 -9.32
N ALA A 37 7.83 -34.32 -9.61
CA ALA A 37 7.39 -33.03 -10.16
C ALA A 37 6.95 -33.24 -11.62
N LYS A 38 5.83 -32.63 -11.98
CA LYS A 38 5.18 -32.75 -13.27
C LYS A 38 5.62 -31.65 -14.23
N TYR A 39 6.00 -32.03 -15.42
CA TYR A 39 6.39 -31.14 -16.50
C TYR A 39 5.52 -31.41 -17.77
N SER A 40 5.37 -30.41 -18.62
CA SER A 40 4.79 -30.61 -19.97
C SER A 40 5.63 -31.62 -20.77
N GLN A 41 5.03 -32.26 -21.76
CA GLN A 41 5.73 -33.28 -22.60
C GLN A 41 6.98 -32.71 -23.28
N ASP A 42 6.95 -31.45 -23.69
CA ASP A 42 8.08 -30.76 -24.31
C ASP A 42 9.12 -30.24 -23.29
N GLY A 43 8.87 -30.43 -21.99
CA GLY A 43 9.74 -30.01 -20.88
C GLY A 43 9.80 -28.50 -20.64
N ARG A 44 9.01 -27.69 -21.36
CA ARG A 44 9.07 -26.22 -21.26
C ARG A 44 8.26 -25.62 -20.12
N LYS A 45 7.32 -26.38 -19.57
CA LYS A 45 6.51 -25.94 -18.41
C LYS A 45 6.75 -26.81 -17.20
N LEU A 46 6.93 -26.22 -16.04
CA LEU A 46 6.78 -26.89 -14.74
C LEU A 46 5.32 -26.73 -14.31
N LEU A 47 4.58 -27.84 -14.32
CA LEU A 47 3.14 -27.84 -14.09
C LEU A 47 2.79 -27.91 -12.61
N LYS A 48 3.44 -28.81 -11.85
CA LYS A 48 3.17 -29.03 -10.43
C LYS A 48 4.28 -29.79 -9.75
N VAL A 49 4.59 -29.38 -8.53
CA VAL A 49 5.53 -30.05 -7.63
C VAL A 49 4.72 -30.69 -6.48
N PRO A 50 5.01 -31.96 -6.10
CA PRO A 50 4.27 -32.63 -5.04
C PRO A 50 4.53 -31.97 -3.69
N TYR A 51 3.51 -31.92 -2.82
CA TYR A 51 3.55 -31.23 -1.53
C TYR A 51 4.49 -31.88 -0.49
N GLU A 52 4.89 -33.13 -0.73
CA GLU A 52 5.88 -33.84 0.11
C GLU A 52 7.32 -33.39 -0.12
N LEU A 53 7.57 -32.63 -1.18
CA LEU A 53 8.91 -32.13 -1.47
C LEU A 53 9.41 -31.26 -0.31
N ASN A 54 10.59 -31.57 0.17
CA ASN A 54 11.22 -30.82 1.25
C ASN A 54 12.67 -30.47 0.94
N GLY A 55 13.22 -29.50 1.68
CA GLY A 55 14.62 -29.09 1.54
C GLY A 55 14.88 -28.26 0.30
N THR A 56 15.75 -28.73 -0.58
CA THR A 56 16.18 -28.02 -1.80
C THR A 56 15.64 -28.70 -3.06
N TYR A 57 15.22 -27.89 -4.02
CA TYR A 57 14.82 -28.37 -5.34
C TYR A 57 15.48 -27.54 -6.45
N SER A 58 15.83 -28.19 -7.55
CA SER A 58 16.34 -27.53 -8.74
C SER A 58 15.40 -27.81 -9.91
N ILE A 59 14.86 -26.75 -10.50
CA ILE A 59 14.03 -26.84 -11.70
C ILE A 59 14.93 -27.27 -12.86
N LYS A 60 14.42 -28.15 -13.72
CA LYS A 60 15.17 -28.64 -14.90
C LYS A 60 15.52 -27.51 -15.87
N GLU A 61 16.70 -27.59 -16.45
CA GLU A 61 17.09 -26.71 -17.54
C GLU A 61 16.13 -26.84 -18.73
N GLY A 62 15.89 -25.72 -19.42
CA GLY A 62 14.95 -25.64 -20.55
C GLY A 62 13.52 -25.32 -20.19
N VAL A 63 13.16 -25.33 -18.90
CA VAL A 63 11.85 -24.84 -18.44
C VAL A 63 11.77 -23.34 -18.70
N ARG A 64 10.69 -22.92 -19.36
CA ARG A 64 10.38 -21.52 -19.68
C ARG A 64 9.36 -20.92 -18.74
N ILE A 65 8.43 -21.73 -18.26
CA ILE A 65 7.29 -21.28 -17.46
C ILE A 65 7.19 -22.11 -16.19
N ILE A 66 7.16 -21.42 -15.04
CA ILE A 66 6.65 -21.97 -13.79
C ILE A 66 5.16 -21.68 -13.78
N CYS A 67 4.34 -22.72 -13.90
CA CYS A 67 2.89 -22.57 -14.02
C CYS A 67 2.22 -22.06 -12.75
N ASP A 68 0.96 -21.64 -12.90
CA ASP A 68 0.11 -21.22 -11.78
C ASP A 68 0.08 -22.34 -10.73
N GLU A 69 0.26 -21.94 -9.47
CA GLU A 69 0.22 -22.85 -8.30
C GLU A 69 1.24 -24.01 -8.34
N ALA A 70 2.31 -23.92 -9.15
CA ALA A 70 3.25 -25.04 -9.33
C ALA A 70 3.88 -25.52 -8.01
N PHE A 71 4.20 -24.60 -7.06
CA PHE A 71 4.75 -24.87 -5.74
C PHE A 71 3.79 -24.50 -4.61
N LEU A 72 2.48 -24.39 -4.89
CA LEU A 72 1.49 -23.99 -3.88
C LEU A 72 1.58 -24.87 -2.62
N ASP A 73 1.64 -24.22 -1.44
CA ASP A 73 1.65 -24.84 -0.10
C ASP A 73 2.86 -25.75 0.20
N LEU A 74 3.96 -25.60 -0.52
CA LEU A 74 5.20 -26.34 -0.23
C LEU A 74 5.90 -25.75 1.02
N CYS A 75 5.28 -25.94 2.18
CA CYS A 75 5.70 -25.34 3.44
C CYS A 75 7.11 -25.78 3.90
N SER A 76 7.64 -26.89 3.38
CA SER A 76 8.96 -27.47 3.77
C SER A 76 10.06 -27.17 2.77
N LEU A 77 9.77 -26.49 1.65
CA LEU A 77 10.77 -26.08 0.67
C LEU A 77 11.61 -24.93 1.26
N ARG A 78 12.92 -25.14 1.36
CA ARG A 78 13.84 -24.13 1.94
C ARG A 78 14.63 -23.36 0.92
N SER A 79 15.00 -24.01 -0.17
CA SER A 79 15.81 -23.42 -1.24
C SER A 79 15.35 -23.94 -2.59
N LEU A 80 15.39 -23.06 -3.57
CA LEU A 80 15.01 -23.35 -4.94
C LEU A 80 16.03 -22.75 -5.91
N VAL A 81 16.41 -23.53 -6.90
CA VAL A 81 17.19 -23.06 -8.06
C VAL A 81 16.23 -22.92 -9.24
N ILE A 82 16.13 -21.71 -9.77
CA ILE A 82 15.40 -21.40 -11.00
C ILE A 82 16.43 -21.21 -12.11
N PRO A 83 16.39 -21.99 -13.19
CA PRO A 83 17.35 -21.85 -14.28
C PRO A 83 17.09 -20.58 -15.11
N ASP A 84 18.16 -20.09 -15.79
CA ASP A 84 18.12 -18.91 -16.65
C ASP A 84 17.20 -19.06 -17.88
N SER A 85 16.69 -20.25 -18.11
CA SER A 85 15.70 -20.50 -19.17
C SER A 85 14.29 -20.01 -18.81
N VAL A 86 13.97 -19.77 -17.50
CA VAL A 86 12.64 -19.38 -17.05
C VAL A 86 12.38 -17.92 -17.37
N THR A 87 11.27 -17.64 -18.03
CA THR A 87 10.86 -16.29 -18.45
C THR A 87 9.59 -15.80 -17.78
N SER A 88 8.81 -16.71 -17.14
CA SER A 88 7.55 -16.35 -16.51
C SER A 88 7.29 -17.17 -15.25
N ILE A 89 6.80 -16.48 -14.20
CA ILE A 89 6.34 -17.07 -12.94
C ILE A 89 4.83 -16.81 -12.84
N GLY A 90 4.05 -17.89 -12.76
CA GLY A 90 2.58 -17.87 -12.75
C GLY A 90 1.94 -17.35 -11.48
N GLU A 91 0.61 -17.21 -11.52
CA GLU A 91 -0.23 -16.83 -10.38
C GLU A 91 -0.05 -17.84 -9.24
N ARG A 92 0.14 -17.36 -8.00
CA ARG A 92 0.31 -18.21 -6.79
C ARG A 92 1.41 -19.29 -6.91
N ALA A 93 2.36 -19.12 -7.84
CA ALA A 93 3.34 -20.18 -8.14
C ALA A 93 4.06 -20.69 -6.89
N PHE A 94 4.42 -19.83 -5.96
CA PHE A 94 5.10 -20.15 -4.68
C PHE A 94 4.26 -19.77 -3.45
N MET A 95 2.95 -19.61 -3.61
CA MET A 95 2.09 -19.21 -2.49
C MET A 95 2.23 -20.19 -1.33
N CYS A 96 2.41 -19.64 -0.12
CA CYS A 96 2.59 -20.40 1.13
C CYS A 96 3.82 -21.32 1.20
N CYS A 97 4.86 -21.06 0.44
CA CYS A 97 6.19 -21.68 0.66
C CYS A 97 6.82 -21.10 1.93
N LYS A 98 6.28 -21.45 3.10
CA LYS A 98 6.56 -20.77 4.37
C LYS A 98 8.01 -20.87 4.83
N SER A 99 8.73 -21.92 4.43
CA SER A 99 10.15 -22.15 4.82
C SER A 99 11.14 -21.67 3.78
N LEU A 100 10.71 -21.08 2.66
CA LEU A 100 11.60 -20.54 1.64
C LEU A 100 12.33 -19.31 2.19
N GLU A 101 13.64 -19.44 2.40
CA GLU A 101 14.45 -18.41 3.08
C GLU A 101 15.07 -17.41 2.09
N SER A 102 15.45 -17.89 0.91
CA SER A 102 16.06 -17.09 -0.13
C SER A 102 15.70 -17.63 -1.51
N LEU A 103 15.62 -16.74 -2.48
CA LEU A 103 15.36 -17.07 -3.87
C LEU A 103 16.09 -16.07 -4.77
N VAL A 104 16.70 -16.57 -5.81
CA VAL A 104 17.21 -15.74 -6.92
C VAL A 104 16.26 -15.93 -8.09
N ILE A 105 15.69 -14.82 -8.55
CA ILE A 105 14.90 -14.77 -9.78
C ILE A 105 15.88 -14.46 -10.92
N PRO A 106 16.00 -15.31 -11.96
CA PRO A 106 16.95 -15.06 -13.03
C PRO A 106 16.54 -13.86 -13.92
N ASP A 107 17.54 -13.25 -14.56
CA ASP A 107 17.37 -12.06 -15.42
C ASP A 107 16.51 -12.31 -16.68
N SER A 108 16.18 -13.54 -16.94
CA SER A 108 15.27 -13.94 -18.02
C SER A 108 13.80 -13.77 -17.69
N VAL A 109 13.45 -13.64 -16.38
CA VAL A 109 12.05 -13.50 -15.93
C VAL A 109 11.54 -12.09 -16.21
N THR A 110 10.47 -12.00 -16.99
CA THR A 110 9.85 -10.71 -17.38
C THR A 110 8.58 -10.38 -16.62
N SER A 111 7.97 -11.36 -15.94
CA SER A 111 6.73 -11.17 -15.20
C SER A 111 6.64 -12.04 -13.95
N ILE A 112 6.09 -11.43 -12.88
CA ILE A 112 5.75 -12.10 -11.62
C ILE A 112 4.23 -12.00 -11.45
N GLY A 113 3.57 -13.15 -11.42
CA GLY A 113 2.11 -13.28 -11.35
C GLY A 113 1.52 -12.80 -10.02
N ASP A 114 0.20 -12.64 -10.00
CA ASP A 114 -0.55 -12.28 -8.79
C ASP A 114 -0.30 -13.31 -7.68
N SER A 115 -0.06 -12.83 -6.47
CA SER A 115 0.17 -13.66 -5.28
C SER A 115 1.31 -14.68 -5.42
N ALA A 116 2.24 -14.49 -6.37
CA ALA A 116 3.26 -15.49 -6.70
C ALA A 116 4.07 -15.97 -5.49
N PHE A 117 4.43 -15.07 -4.57
CA PHE A 117 5.16 -15.37 -3.33
C PHE A 117 4.34 -15.09 -2.07
N MET A 118 3.00 -15.00 -2.19
CA MET A 118 2.14 -14.71 -1.05
C MET A 118 2.35 -15.72 0.07
N GLY A 119 2.60 -15.24 1.30
CA GLY A 119 2.78 -16.10 2.47
C GLY A 119 4.12 -16.83 2.55
N CYS A 120 5.14 -16.46 1.77
CA CYS A 120 6.52 -16.92 1.94
C CYS A 120 7.13 -16.28 3.18
N GLY A 121 6.67 -16.72 4.36
CA GLY A 121 6.90 -16.05 5.64
C GLY A 121 8.36 -15.98 6.09
N SER A 122 9.23 -16.89 5.62
CA SER A 122 10.66 -16.94 5.96
C SER A 122 11.55 -16.23 4.94
N LEU A 123 10.99 -15.73 3.83
CA LEU A 123 11.77 -15.05 2.79
C LEU A 123 12.32 -13.73 3.33
N ARG A 124 13.66 -13.64 3.46
CA ARG A 124 14.35 -12.49 4.06
C ARG A 124 14.78 -11.46 3.04
N SER A 125 15.22 -11.92 1.90
CA SER A 125 15.70 -11.07 0.80
C SER A 125 15.31 -11.64 -0.54
N LEU A 126 15.04 -10.75 -1.47
CA LEU A 126 14.76 -11.09 -2.85
C LEU A 126 15.31 -9.97 -3.75
N VAL A 127 15.91 -10.37 -4.85
CA VAL A 127 16.28 -9.44 -5.92
C VAL A 127 15.29 -9.64 -7.06
N ILE A 128 14.61 -8.56 -7.45
CA ILE A 128 13.77 -8.53 -8.63
C ILE A 128 14.68 -8.07 -9.80
N PRO A 129 14.83 -8.86 -10.85
CA PRO A 129 15.71 -8.49 -11.95
C PRO A 129 15.14 -7.34 -12.80
N ASP A 130 16.04 -6.63 -13.51
CA ASP A 130 15.69 -5.48 -14.38
C ASP A 130 14.81 -5.86 -15.58
N SER A 131 14.66 -7.13 -15.86
CA SER A 131 13.76 -7.65 -16.89
C SER A 131 12.28 -7.64 -16.49
N VAL A 132 11.99 -7.57 -15.18
CA VAL A 132 10.60 -7.57 -14.67
C VAL A 132 9.97 -6.20 -14.87
N THR A 133 8.85 -6.16 -15.59
CA THR A 133 8.14 -4.91 -15.91
C THR A 133 6.90 -4.65 -15.05
N SER A 134 6.43 -5.66 -14.31
CA SER A 134 5.28 -5.54 -13.43
C SER A 134 5.35 -6.47 -12.22
N ILE A 135 4.84 -6.00 -11.09
CA ILE A 135 4.65 -6.78 -9.87
C ILE A 135 3.15 -6.99 -9.67
N GLY A 136 2.71 -8.24 -9.72
CA GLY A 136 1.30 -8.63 -9.59
C GLY A 136 0.67 -8.26 -8.23
N GLY A 137 -0.65 -8.22 -8.18
CA GLY A 137 -1.39 -8.00 -6.94
C GLY A 137 -1.06 -9.05 -5.89
N GLY A 138 -0.76 -8.63 -4.64
CA GLY A 138 -0.41 -9.53 -3.55
C GLY A 138 0.88 -10.34 -3.74
N ALA A 139 1.73 -10.02 -4.73
CA ALA A 139 2.87 -10.85 -5.12
C ALA A 139 3.76 -11.24 -3.95
N PHE A 140 4.00 -10.35 -2.99
CA PHE A 140 4.78 -10.59 -1.77
C PHE A 140 3.96 -10.44 -0.48
N SER A 141 2.62 -10.47 -0.58
CA SER A 141 1.75 -10.33 0.58
C SER A 141 2.08 -11.39 1.64
N GLY A 142 2.26 -10.96 2.89
CA GLY A 142 2.57 -11.88 4.00
C GLY A 142 3.99 -12.46 3.99
N CYS A 143 4.92 -11.89 3.24
CA CYS A 143 6.36 -12.18 3.36
C CYS A 143 6.89 -11.51 4.64
N LYS A 144 6.55 -12.10 5.80
CA LYS A 144 6.71 -11.48 7.12
C LYS A 144 8.15 -11.15 7.48
N SER A 145 9.11 -11.94 6.99
CA SER A 145 10.53 -11.79 7.27
C SER A 145 11.28 -10.97 6.21
N LEU A 146 10.60 -10.45 5.19
CA LEU A 146 11.24 -9.65 4.14
C LEU A 146 11.69 -8.31 4.73
N GLU A 147 13.02 -8.13 4.82
CA GLU A 147 13.63 -6.96 5.46
C GLU A 147 13.89 -5.81 4.49
N SER A 148 14.24 -6.16 3.26
CA SER A 148 14.53 -5.19 2.19
C SER A 148 14.21 -5.76 0.82
N LEU A 149 13.84 -4.87 -0.10
CA LEU A 149 13.60 -5.19 -1.50
C LEU A 149 13.99 -4.00 -2.36
N VAL A 150 14.61 -4.28 -3.50
CA VAL A 150 14.85 -3.29 -4.54
C VAL A 150 13.86 -3.54 -5.67
N ILE A 151 13.08 -2.52 -6.01
CA ILE A 151 12.20 -2.53 -7.19
C ILE A 151 13.01 -1.95 -8.35
N PRO A 152 13.18 -2.66 -9.46
CA PRO A 152 13.96 -2.15 -10.58
C PRO A 152 13.21 -1.05 -11.36
N ASP A 153 14.00 -0.21 -12.09
CA ASP A 153 13.47 0.89 -12.91
C ASP A 153 12.59 0.44 -14.09
N SER A 154 12.60 -0.85 -14.40
CA SER A 154 11.72 -1.45 -15.41
C SER A 154 10.26 -1.57 -14.96
N VAL A 155 10.01 -1.58 -13.64
CA VAL A 155 8.66 -1.70 -13.08
C VAL A 155 7.94 -0.36 -13.15
N THR A 156 6.72 -0.35 -13.68
CA THR A 156 5.92 0.87 -13.85
C THR A 156 4.74 0.99 -12.89
N SER A 157 4.38 -0.10 -12.20
CA SER A 157 3.29 -0.09 -11.23
C SER A 157 3.49 -1.12 -10.12
N ILE A 158 3.00 -0.79 -8.92
CA ILE A 158 2.94 -1.71 -7.78
C ILE A 158 1.49 -2.18 -7.63
N GLY A 159 1.27 -3.49 -7.76
CA GLY A 159 -0.06 -4.10 -7.66
C GLY A 159 -0.71 -3.95 -6.29
N GLY A 160 -2.04 -4.07 -6.23
CA GLY A 160 -2.78 -4.01 -4.98
C GLY A 160 -2.31 -5.07 -3.98
N GLY A 161 -2.03 -4.68 -2.73
CA GLY A 161 -1.54 -5.58 -1.67
C GLY A 161 -0.18 -6.21 -1.94
N ALA A 162 0.60 -5.72 -2.89
CA ALA A 162 1.86 -6.36 -3.32
C ALA A 162 2.80 -6.68 -2.15
N PHE A 163 2.90 -5.79 -1.17
CA PHE A 163 3.73 -5.94 0.05
C PHE A 163 2.90 -5.98 1.34
N ARG A 164 1.60 -6.26 1.24
CA ARG A 164 0.71 -6.31 2.40
C ARG A 164 1.24 -7.28 3.46
N GLY A 165 1.37 -6.81 4.71
CA GLY A 165 1.82 -7.65 5.84
C GLY A 165 3.28 -8.08 5.74
N CYS A 166 4.13 -7.37 5.01
CA CYS A 166 5.58 -7.49 5.08
C CYS A 166 6.07 -6.79 6.35
N TYR A 167 5.80 -7.39 7.51
CA TYR A 167 6.02 -6.76 8.81
C TYR A 167 7.45 -6.27 9.02
N SER A 168 8.46 -7.07 8.59
CA SER A 168 9.88 -6.76 8.79
C SER A 168 10.46 -5.79 7.75
N LEU A 169 9.67 -5.34 6.76
CA LEU A 169 10.16 -4.44 5.73
C LEU A 169 10.48 -3.07 6.35
N THR A 170 11.76 -2.73 6.39
CA THR A 170 12.23 -1.47 7.01
C THR A 170 12.43 -0.36 6.01
N ASN A 171 12.89 -0.72 4.80
CA ASN A 171 13.19 0.21 3.72
C ASN A 171 12.78 -0.39 2.38
N ILE A 172 12.22 0.45 1.53
CA ILE A 172 11.96 0.14 0.13
C ILE A 172 12.21 1.40 -0.70
N VAL A 173 12.88 1.23 -1.82
CA VAL A 173 13.06 2.32 -2.80
C VAL A 173 12.03 2.12 -3.89
N ILE A 174 11.18 3.11 -4.09
CA ILE A 174 10.24 3.17 -5.21
C ILE A 174 10.93 3.92 -6.35
N PRO A 175 11.17 3.28 -7.50
CA PRO A 175 11.83 3.94 -8.62
C PRO A 175 10.93 4.98 -9.29
N ASN A 176 11.57 5.95 -9.99
CA ASN A 176 10.86 7.03 -10.69
C ASN A 176 9.98 6.56 -11.87
N SER A 177 10.14 5.31 -12.29
CA SER A 177 9.31 4.67 -13.31
C SER A 177 7.89 4.34 -12.81
N ILE A 178 7.68 4.29 -11.49
CA ILE A 178 6.37 3.95 -10.92
C ILE A 178 5.40 5.12 -11.14
N THR A 179 4.26 4.80 -11.73
CA THR A 179 3.15 5.74 -11.96
C THR A 179 1.95 5.51 -11.06
N SER A 180 1.85 4.33 -10.44
CA SER A 180 0.75 3.99 -9.54
C SER A 180 1.14 3.03 -8.43
N ILE A 181 0.56 3.25 -7.24
CA ILE A 181 0.66 2.38 -6.07
C ILE A 181 -0.74 1.84 -5.78
N GLY A 182 -0.91 0.53 -5.87
CA GLY A 182 -2.22 -0.13 -5.72
C GLY A 182 -2.80 -0.05 -4.31
N ALA A 183 -4.10 -0.30 -4.18
CA ALA A 183 -4.77 -0.37 -2.88
C ALA A 183 -4.10 -1.40 -1.97
N ARG A 184 -3.92 -1.06 -0.68
CA ARG A 184 -3.31 -1.94 0.34
C ARG A 184 -1.86 -2.35 0.04
N ALA A 185 -1.15 -1.67 -0.86
CA ALA A 185 0.17 -2.10 -1.36
C ALA A 185 1.18 -2.32 -0.22
N PHE A 186 1.18 -1.48 0.80
CA PHE A 186 2.05 -1.54 1.98
C PHE A 186 1.26 -1.70 3.30
N GLU A 187 -0.01 -2.14 3.24
CA GLU A 187 -0.83 -2.36 4.44
C GLU A 187 -0.10 -3.27 5.43
N GLY A 188 0.07 -2.82 6.67
CA GLY A 188 0.70 -3.60 7.73
C GLY A 188 2.22 -3.79 7.58
N CYS A 189 2.91 -2.93 6.81
CA CYS A 189 4.38 -2.86 6.85
C CYS A 189 4.80 -2.12 8.12
N GLU A 190 4.69 -2.78 9.27
CA GLU A 190 4.76 -2.16 10.59
C GLU A 190 6.12 -1.48 10.88
N PHE A 191 7.22 -2.04 10.37
CA PHE A 191 8.57 -1.52 10.57
C PHE A 191 9.07 -0.60 9.46
N LEU A 192 8.22 -0.27 8.48
CA LEU A 192 8.59 0.67 7.41
C LEU A 192 8.75 2.08 8.00
N THR A 193 9.99 2.57 8.01
CA THR A 193 10.33 3.85 8.64
C THR A 193 10.27 5.02 7.67
N ASN A 194 10.71 4.78 6.42
CA ASN A 194 10.79 5.79 5.38
C ASN A 194 10.35 5.21 4.04
N ILE A 195 9.61 5.99 3.30
CA ILE A 195 9.27 5.72 1.91
C ILE A 195 9.12 7.06 1.19
N ALA A 196 9.73 7.19 0.04
CA ALA A 196 9.51 8.33 -0.84
C ALA A 196 8.54 7.92 -1.96
N ILE A 197 7.50 8.70 -2.18
CA ILE A 197 6.61 8.54 -3.33
C ILE A 197 7.20 9.40 -4.45
N PRO A 198 7.63 8.83 -5.59
CA PRO A 198 8.19 9.59 -6.70
C PRO A 198 7.18 10.57 -7.31
N ASP A 199 7.68 11.68 -7.88
CA ASP A 199 6.84 12.72 -8.51
C ASP A 199 6.02 12.20 -9.70
N GLY A 200 6.47 11.11 -10.34
CA GLY A 200 5.74 10.45 -11.43
C GLY A 200 4.48 9.67 -10.99
N VAL A 201 4.28 9.47 -9.68
CA VAL A 201 3.12 8.73 -9.17
C VAL A 201 1.87 9.62 -9.25
N THR A 202 0.87 9.14 -9.97
CA THR A 202 -0.42 9.85 -10.15
C THR A 202 -1.55 9.26 -9.32
N SER A 203 -1.36 8.09 -8.72
CA SER A 203 -2.37 7.46 -7.86
C SER A 203 -1.77 6.59 -6.75
N VAL A 204 -2.35 6.73 -5.55
CA VAL A 204 -2.10 5.88 -4.38
C VAL A 204 -3.46 5.35 -3.93
N GLY A 205 -3.61 4.04 -3.91
CA GLY A 205 -4.91 3.43 -3.64
C GLY A 205 -5.32 3.46 -2.17
N GLU A 206 -6.59 3.14 -1.92
CA GLU A 206 -7.15 3.03 -0.58
C GLU A 206 -6.31 2.10 0.31
N TYR A 207 -6.14 2.47 1.58
CA TYR A 207 -5.40 1.69 2.59
C TYR A 207 -3.93 1.43 2.25
N ALA A 208 -3.34 2.12 1.28
CA ALA A 208 -2.01 1.78 0.74
C ALA A 208 -0.93 1.69 1.83
N PHE A 209 -0.99 2.51 2.87
CA PHE A 209 -0.05 2.55 3.99
C PHE A 209 -0.71 2.26 5.35
N TRP A 210 -1.93 1.67 5.38
CA TRP A 210 -2.59 1.36 6.63
C TRP A 210 -1.71 0.53 7.56
N GLY A 211 -1.55 0.99 8.80
CA GLY A 211 -0.77 0.28 9.83
C GLY A 211 0.74 0.28 9.59
N CYS A 212 1.27 1.22 8.80
CA CYS A 212 2.71 1.49 8.74
C CYS A 212 3.13 2.23 10.01
N ASN A 213 3.14 1.49 11.14
CA ASN A 213 3.25 2.06 12.48
C ASN A 213 4.56 2.83 12.74
N SER A 214 5.62 2.50 12.03
CA SER A 214 6.94 3.13 12.17
C SER A 214 7.20 4.25 11.17
N LEU A 215 6.28 4.51 10.22
CA LEU A 215 6.45 5.56 9.23
C LEU A 215 6.43 6.92 9.93
N THR A 216 7.49 7.72 9.75
CA THR A 216 7.66 8.99 10.48
C THR A 216 7.28 10.22 9.69
N ASN A 217 7.48 10.18 8.37
CA ASN A 217 7.17 11.31 7.49
C ASN A 217 6.83 10.82 6.08
N ILE A 218 6.05 11.59 5.36
CA ILE A 218 5.68 11.33 3.97
C ILE A 218 5.45 12.65 3.23
N ALA A 219 5.87 12.71 1.97
CA ALA A 219 5.48 13.76 1.04
C ALA A 219 4.52 13.19 0.01
N ILE A 220 3.42 13.89 -0.23
CA ILE A 220 2.43 13.57 -1.27
C ILE A 220 2.71 14.46 -2.47
N PRO A 221 3.19 13.90 -3.59
CA PRO A 221 3.56 14.69 -4.76
C PRO A 221 2.34 15.33 -5.45
N ASP A 222 2.58 16.36 -6.24
CA ASP A 222 1.54 17.16 -6.94
C ASP A 222 0.80 16.38 -8.03
N GLY A 223 1.38 15.29 -8.52
CA GLY A 223 0.71 14.37 -9.45
C GLY A 223 -0.50 13.63 -8.86
N ILE A 224 -0.61 13.56 -7.51
CA ILE A 224 -1.70 12.89 -6.82
C ILE A 224 -2.84 13.88 -6.60
N THR A 225 -4.03 13.55 -7.13
CA THR A 225 -5.21 14.42 -7.04
C THR A 225 -6.11 14.13 -5.82
N SER A 226 -5.95 12.97 -5.19
CA SER A 226 -6.75 12.56 -4.02
C SER A 226 -5.90 11.75 -3.04
N ILE A 227 -6.00 12.06 -1.76
CA ILE A 227 -5.58 11.13 -0.70
C ILE A 227 -6.77 10.22 -0.44
N GLU A 228 -6.65 8.97 -0.86
CA GLU A 228 -7.75 8.03 -0.83
C GLU A 228 -8.15 7.62 0.60
N LYS A 229 -9.31 6.98 0.71
CA LYS A 229 -9.85 6.47 1.97
C LYS A 229 -8.82 5.61 2.71
N ARG A 230 -8.58 5.95 4.00
CA ARG A 230 -7.73 5.19 4.93
C ARG A 230 -6.29 4.97 4.46
N THR A 231 -5.80 5.81 3.56
CA THR A 231 -4.44 5.65 3.00
C THR A 231 -3.38 5.55 4.09
N PHE A 232 -3.46 6.36 5.15
CA PHE A 232 -2.52 6.40 6.26
C PHE A 232 -3.16 6.04 7.62
N LEU A 233 -4.26 5.28 7.60
CA LEU A 233 -4.94 4.83 8.82
C LEU A 233 -3.95 4.12 9.75
N ASP A 234 -3.93 4.52 11.04
CA ASP A 234 -3.05 3.94 12.07
C ASP A 234 -1.54 4.02 11.76
N CYS A 235 -1.07 5.01 11.01
CA CYS A 235 0.35 5.34 10.92
C CYS A 235 0.78 6.07 12.20
N LYS A 236 0.95 5.33 13.30
CA LYS A 236 1.05 5.89 14.66
C LYS A 236 2.25 6.81 14.88
N SER A 237 3.38 6.53 14.21
CA SER A 237 4.60 7.34 14.32
C SER A 237 4.67 8.49 13.32
N LEU A 238 3.67 8.61 12.41
CA LEU A 238 3.66 9.64 11.40
C LEU A 238 3.54 11.02 12.06
N SER A 239 4.62 11.78 12.05
CA SER A 239 4.72 13.07 12.71
C SER A 239 4.58 14.25 11.76
N SER A 240 4.91 14.06 10.49
CA SER A 240 4.87 15.11 9.48
C SER A 240 4.34 14.59 8.15
N VAL A 241 3.46 15.35 7.53
CA VAL A 241 2.93 15.11 6.18
C VAL A 241 3.05 16.40 5.39
N VAL A 242 3.66 16.31 4.23
CA VAL A 242 3.69 17.42 3.24
C VAL A 242 2.75 17.04 2.10
N ILE A 243 1.70 17.83 1.91
CA ILE A 243 0.74 17.68 0.80
C ILE A 243 1.04 18.80 -0.20
N LEU A 244 1.43 18.43 -1.43
CA LEU A 244 1.71 19.42 -2.46
C LEU A 244 0.44 19.88 -3.19
N GLU A 245 0.54 20.99 -3.90
CA GLU A 245 -0.54 21.52 -4.75
C GLU A 245 -0.91 20.47 -5.81
N GLY A 246 -2.18 20.28 -6.06
CA GLY A 246 -2.68 19.21 -6.94
C GLY A 246 -3.66 18.29 -6.24
N VAL A 247 -3.47 18.05 -4.94
CA VAL A 247 -4.44 17.29 -4.12
C VAL A 247 -5.70 18.13 -3.94
N THR A 248 -6.84 17.59 -4.39
CA THR A 248 -8.14 18.27 -4.31
C THR A 248 -9.05 17.73 -3.21
N SER A 249 -8.74 16.55 -2.66
CA SER A 249 -9.54 15.93 -1.61
C SER A 249 -8.72 15.08 -0.66
N ILE A 250 -9.10 15.11 0.63
CA ILE A 250 -8.63 14.20 1.68
C ILE A 250 -9.79 13.26 2.01
N GLY A 251 -9.61 11.98 1.75
CA GLY A 251 -10.64 10.93 1.86
C GLY A 251 -11.01 10.57 3.30
N ASP A 252 -12.05 9.75 3.44
CA ASP A 252 -12.53 9.28 4.74
C ASP A 252 -11.43 8.52 5.50
N ASP A 253 -11.29 8.83 6.80
CA ASP A 253 -10.34 8.18 7.73
C ASP A 253 -8.88 8.22 7.23
N ALA A 254 -8.51 9.15 6.32
CA ALA A 254 -7.22 9.13 5.61
C ALA A 254 -6.01 9.14 6.55
N PHE A 255 -6.05 9.92 7.64
CA PHE A 255 -5.04 10.02 8.69
C PHE A 255 -5.57 9.59 10.07
N MET A 256 -6.68 8.84 10.12
CA MET A 256 -7.23 8.39 11.40
C MET A 256 -6.20 7.58 12.17
N GLY A 257 -6.03 7.89 13.47
CA GLY A 257 -5.07 7.17 14.34
C GLY A 257 -3.60 7.50 14.10
N CYS A 258 -3.27 8.56 13.35
CA CYS A 258 -1.91 9.10 13.27
C CYS A 258 -1.58 9.85 14.56
N GLU A 259 -1.31 9.08 15.63
CA GLU A 259 -1.21 9.56 17.00
C GLU A 259 -0.10 10.63 17.21
N SER A 260 0.98 10.52 16.43
CA SER A 260 2.15 11.41 16.51
C SER A 260 2.07 12.62 15.57
N LEU A 261 1.03 12.71 14.73
CA LEU A 261 0.91 13.77 13.74
C LEU A 261 0.72 15.12 14.46
N ASN A 262 1.70 16.00 14.35
CA ASN A 262 1.72 17.25 15.09
C ASN A 262 1.30 18.46 14.25
N SER A 263 1.55 18.42 12.93
CA SER A 263 1.13 19.47 12.00
C SER A 263 0.90 18.90 10.61
N VAL A 264 -0.05 19.49 9.89
CA VAL A 264 -0.33 19.23 8.49
C VAL A 264 -0.56 20.55 7.78
N ILE A 265 0.10 20.75 6.66
CA ILE A 265 -0.19 21.86 5.76
C ILE A 265 -1.10 21.30 4.67
N ILE A 266 -2.33 21.80 4.62
CA ILE A 266 -3.30 21.46 3.58
C ILE A 266 -3.22 22.57 2.52
N PRO A 267 -2.93 22.23 1.25
CA PRO A 267 -2.82 23.24 0.19
C PRO A 267 -4.20 23.79 -0.22
N ASP A 268 -4.18 24.98 -0.85
CA ASP A 268 -5.40 25.66 -1.32
C ASP A 268 -6.15 24.92 -2.42
N SER A 269 -5.54 23.91 -3.03
CA SER A 269 -6.19 23.02 -3.98
C SER A 269 -7.23 22.08 -3.35
N VAL A 270 -7.15 21.85 -2.01
CA VAL A 270 -8.06 20.92 -1.30
C VAL A 270 -9.42 21.59 -1.07
N THR A 271 -10.48 20.98 -1.60
CA THR A 271 -11.87 21.48 -1.47
C THR A 271 -12.71 20.67 -0.49
N SER A 272 -12.24 19.49 -0.07
CA SER A 272 -13.00 18.63 0.85
C SER A 272 -12.12 17.84 1.80
N ILE A 273 -12.57 17.76 3.07
CA ILE A 273 -11.99 16.96 4.14
C ILE A 273 -13.04 15.91 4.54
N GLY A 274 -12.75 14.65 4.30
CA GLY A 274 -13.66 13.53 4.51
C GLY A 274 -13.98 13.23 5.97
N ARG A 275 -14.92 12.33 6.18
CA ARG A 275 -15.29 11.83 7.50
C ARG A 275 -14.08 11.25 8.21
N GLY A 276 -13.89 11.60 9.50
CA GLY A 276 -12.82 11.03 10.34
C GLY A 276 -11.40 11.25 9.82
N ALA A 277 -11.18 12.17 8.88
CA ALA A 277 -9.91 12.33 8.18
C ALA A 277 -8.70 12.44 9.13
N PHE A 278 -8.85 13.11 10.27
CA PHE A 278 -7.84 13.29 11.32
C PHE A 278 -8.30 12.75 12.68
N TRP A 279 -9.27 11.84 12.72
CA TRP A 279 -9.76 11.28 13.95
C TRP A 279 -8.64 10.60 14.75
N GLY A 280 -8.46 11.01 16.00
CA GLY A 280 -7.45 10.42 16.90
C GLY A 280 -6.01 10.84 16.59
N CYS A 281 -5.80 11.95 15.88
CA CYS A 281 -4.50 12.61 15.77
C CYS A 281 -4.22 13.36 17.07
N TRP A 282 -3.86 12.62 18.12
CA TRP A 282 -3.77 13.17 19.47
C TRP A 282 -2.76 14.31 19.64
N SER A 283 -1.67 14.24 18.86
CA SER A 283 -0.59 15.23 18.91
C SER A 283 -0.81 16.45 18.01
N LEU A 284 -1.89 16.45 17.20
CA LEU A 284 -2.17 17.54 16.28
C LEU A 284 -2.48 18.81 17.05
N ASN A 285 -1.54 19.75 17.04
CA ASN A 285 -1.63 20.99 17.80
C ASN A 285 -2.07 22.19 16.96
N SER A 286 -1.86 22.14 15.64
CA SER A 286 -2.32 23.15 14.70
C SER A 286 -2.75 22.52 13.38
N LEU A 287 -3.79 23.06 12.79
CA LEU A 287 -4.26 22.72 11.44
C LEU A 287 -4.78 23.98 10.77
N VAL A 288 -4.26 24.27 9.60
CA VAL A 288 -4.79 25.35 8.75
C VAL A 288 -5.73 24.69 7.74
N ILE A 289 -7.00 25.08 7.79
CA ILE A 289 -8.00 24.69 6.78
C ILE A 289 -7.97 25.76 5.69
N PRO A 290 -7.73 25.42 4.42
CA PRO A 290 -7.72 26.41 3.36
C PRO A 290 -9.12 26.95 3.04
N ASP A 291 -9.18 28.18 2.48
CA ASP A 291 -10.44 28.86 2.13
C ASP A 291 -11.26 28.09 1.07
N SER A 292 -10.61 27.25 0.29
CA SER A 292 -11.27 26.38 -0.70
C SER A 292 -12.18 25.30 -0.09
N VAL A 293 -12.05 25.00 1.23
CA VAL A 293 -12.86 23.97 1.90
C VAL A 293 -14.24 24.51 2.24
N THR A 294 -15.29 23.85 1.73
CA THR A 294 -16.69 24.27 1.94
C THR A 294 -17.43 23.50 3.03
N SER A 295 -16.85 22.40 3.53
CA SER A 295 -17.45 21.59 4.60
C SER A 295 -16.41 20.81 5.37
N ILE A 296 -16.66 20.63 6.68
CA ILE A 296 -15.88 19.76 7.56
C ILE A 296 -16.70 18.50 7.83
N GLY A 297 -16.17 17.33 7.49
CA GLY A 297 -16.87 16.04 7.58
C GLY A 297 -17.23 15.60 9.01
N ASP A 298 -18.10 14.62 9.15
CA ASP A 298 -18.40 13.97 10.43
C ASP A 298 -17.11 13.41 11.05
N ASP A 299 -16.96 13.53 12.39
CA ASP A 299 -15.81 13.03 13.14
C ASP A 299 -14.42 13.52 12.62
N ALA A 300 -14.34 14.53 11.73
CA ALA A 300 -13.12 14.87 10.96
C ALA A 300 -11.90 15.14 11.84
N LEU A 301 -12.04 15.82 12.96
CA LEU A 301 -10.98 16.14 13.93
C LEU A 301 -11.28 15.56 15.32
N ARG A 302 -12.16 14.57 15.41
CA ARG A 302 -12.54 13.96 16.67
C ARG A 302 -11.32 13.44 17.43
N GLY A 303 -11.17 13.84 18.69
CA GLY A 303 -10.09 13.37 19.57
C GLY A 303 -8.72 13.98 19.25
N CYS A 304 -8.63 15.08 18.51
CA CYS A 304 -7.41 15.87 18.40
C CYS A 304 -7.17 16.62 19.71
N THR A 305 -6.72 15.89 20.73
CA THR A 305 -6.65 16.40 22.11
C THR A 305 -5.67 17.53 22.32
N SER A 306 -4.66 17.67 21.46
CA SER A 306 -3.66 18.74 21.53
C SER A 306 -4.01 19.99 20.73
N LEU A 307 -5.13 19.96 19.95
CA LEU A 307 -5.53 21.09 19.12
C LEU A 307 -5.99 22.25 20.03
N THR A 308 -5.26 23.37 19.96
CA THR A 308 -5.49 24.54 20.84
C THR A 308 -6.41 25.58 20.22
N ASP A 309 -6.26 25.77 18.92
CA ASP A 309 -7.05 26.72 18.13
C ASP A 309 -7.26 26.20 16.72
N ILE A 310 -8.28 26.70 16.07
CA ILE A 310 -8.57 26.44 14.66
C ILE A 310 -9.35 27.63 14.08
N VAL A 311 -8.97 28.01 12.88
CA VAL A 311 -9.72 29.00 12.10
C VAL A 311 -10.60 28.25 11.11
N ILE A 312 -11.91 28.52 11.17
CA ILE A 312 -12.87 28.00 10.19
C ILE A 312 -12.96 29.05 9.07
N PRO A 313 -12.63 28.69 7.83
CA PRO A 313 -12.69 29.63 6.70
C PRO A 313 -14.09 30.14 6.39
N ASP A 314 -14.17 31.32 5.78
CA ASP A 314 -15.45 31.97 5.44
C ASP A 314 -16.26 31.22 4.36
N ASP A 315 -15.66 30.31 3.62
CA ASP A 315 -16.36 29.48 2.62
C ASP A 315 -16.99 28.21 3.22
N VAL A 316 -16.69 27.89 4.49
CA VAL A 316 -17.29 26.72 5.17
C VAL A 316 -18.75 27.01 5.49
N THR A 317 -19.64 26.16 4.99
CA THR A 317 -21.09 26.25 5.20
C THR A 317 -21.65 25.26 6.21
N SER A 318 -20.91 24.17 6.47
CA SER A 318 -21.35 23.10 7.39
C SER A 318 -20.20 22.42 8.14
N ILE A 319 -20.49 22.08 9.39
CA ILE A 319 -19.62 21.27 10.26
C ILE A 319 -20.38 19.99 10.64
N GLY A 320 -19.78 18.84 10.39
CA GLY A 320 -20.38 17.52 10.59
C GLY A 320 -20.61 17.13 12.05
N ASN A 321 -21.29 16.00 12.26
CA ASN A 321 -21.51 15.42 13.57
C ASN A 321 -20.16 15.07 14.23
N ARG A 322 -19.98 15.40 15.50
CA ARG A 322 -18.78 15.07 16.29
C ARG A 322 -17.47 15.56 15.67
N ALA A 323 -17.50 16.53 14.77
CA ALA A 323 -16.33 16.96 13.99
C ALA A 323 -15.13 17.32 14.86
N PHE A 324 -15.34 17.97 16.02
CA PHE A 324 -14.32 18.35 17.01
C PHE A 324 -14.51 17.66 18.36
N ARG A 325 -15.34 16.63 18.43
CA ARG A 325 -15.63 15.96 19.70
C ARG A 325 -14.35 15.47 20.37
N GLY A 326 -14.14 15.86 21.64
CA GLY A 326 -12.97 15.46 22.43
C GLY A 326 -11.70 16.22 22.10
N CYS A 327 -11.77 17.37 21.41
CA CYS A 327 -10.66 18.31 21.29
C CYS A 327 -10.50 19.07 22.61
N THR A 328 -9.94 18.38 23.63
CA THR A 328 -9.93 18.88 25.02
C THR A 328 -9.08 20.11 25.25
N SER A 329 -8.12 20.40 24.37
CA SER A 329 -7.29 21.61 24.45
C SER A 329 -7.87 22.78 23.65
N LEU A 330 -8.93 22.56 22.86
CA LEU A 330 -9.54 23.59 22.03
C LEU A 330 -10.27 24.61 22.94
N SER A 331 -9.68 25.78 23.03
CA SER A 331 -10.16 26.86 23.91
C SER A 331 -10.54 28.14 23.18
N SER A 332 -10.23 28.24 21.88
CA SER A 332 -10.57 29.37 21.03
C SER A 332 -11.13 28.88 19.71
N LEU A 333 -12.23 29.46 19.27
CA LEU A 333 -12.88 29.14 18.03
C LEU A 333 -13.68 30.35 17.54
N VAL A 334 -13.50 30.68 16.27
CA VAL A 334 -14.33 31.66 15.58
C VAL A 334 -15.09 30.90 14.47
N ILE A 335 -16.40 30.94 14.52
CA ILE A 335 -17.28 30.36 13.51
C ILE A 335 -17.85 31.48 12.66
N PRO A 336 -17.52 31.55 11.36
CA PRO A 336 -18.00 32.57 10.47
C PRO A 336 -19.52 32.50 10.24
N ASP A 337 -20.11 33.59 9.72
CA ASP A 337 -21.55 33.66 9.46
C ASP A 337 -22.00 32.74 8.30
N SER A 338 -21.07 32.34 7.47
CA SER A 338 -21.29 31.36 6.38
C SER A 338 -21.73 29.97 6.88
N VAL A 339 -21.31 29.61 8.12
CA VAL A 339 -21.70 28.31 8.71
C VAL A 339 -23.18 28.37 9.12
N THR A 340 -24.01 27.63 8.38
CA THR A 340 -25.45 27.56 8.62
C THR A 340 -25.88 26.29 9.33
N SER A 341 -25.02 25.27 9.41
CA SER A 341 -25.33 24.02 10.11
C SER A 341 -24.14 23.42 10.86
N ILE A 342 -24.40 23.00 12.09
CA ILE A 342 -23.44 22.26 12.92
C ILE A 342 -24.12 20.96 13.39
N GLY A 343 -23.41 19.86 13.24
CA GLY A 343 -23.90 18.52 13.58
C GLY A 343 -23.98 18.27 15.09
N GLU A 344 -24.62 17.18 15.45
CA GLU A 344 -24.78 16.74 16.82
C GLU A 344 -23.43 16.44 17.48
N SER A 345 -23.25 16.86 18.73
CA SER A 345 -22.02 16.68 19.52
C SER A 345 -20.75 17.18 18.82
N ALA A 346 -20.85 18.12 17.88
CA ALA A 346 -19.70 18.60 17.09
C ALA A 346 -18.55 19.09 18.00
N PHE A 347 -18.88 19.69 19.14
CA PHE A 347 -17.93 20.20 20.14
C PHE A 347 -18.03 19.48 21.50
N GLY A 348 -18.65 18.31 21.53
CA GLY A 348 -18.78 17.52 22.75
C GLY A 348 -17.42 17.24 23.41
N GLY A 349 -17.22 17.68 24.66
CA GLY A 349 -15.96 17.48 25.39
C GLY A 349 -14.82 18.43 25.00
N CYS A 350 -15.09 19.51 24.28
CA CYS A 350 -14.20 20.68 24.17
C CYS A 350 -14.28 21.51 25.45
N ASN A 351 -13.22 22.27 25.78
CA ASN A 351 -13.12 23.06 26.97
C ASN A 351 -13.19 24.57 26.65
N PHE A 352 -14.29 25.00 26.00
CA PHE A 352 -14.46 26.42 25.70
C PHE A 352 -14.72 27.26 26.96
N PRO A 353 -14.26 28.52 26.97
CA PRO A 353 -14.76 29.51 27.92
C PRO A 353 -16.29 29.66 27.83
N ASN A 354 -16.91 29.99 28.97
CA ASN A 354 -18.37 30.03 29.09
C ASN A 354 -19.05 31.02 28.11
N ASP A 355 -18.38 32.13 27.78
CA ASP A 355 -18.86 33.12 26.83
C ASP A 355 -18.93 32.58 25.41
N ILE A 356 -17.90 31.83 24.95
CA ILE A 356 -17.89 31.16 23.66
C ILE A 356 -18.96 30.06 23.62
N GLU A 357 -19.06 29.25 24.67
CA GLU A 357 -20.07 28.17 24.75
C GLU A 357 -21.49 28.74 24.63
N GLN A 358 -21.81 29.82 25.38
CA GLN A 358 -23.12 30.45 25.31
C GLN A 358 -23.41 31.10 23.95
N GLU A 359 -22.43 31.72 23.31
CA GLU A 359 -22.57 32.22 21.94
C GLU A 359 -22.93 31.10 20.98
N LEU A 360 -22.19 30.01 21.01
CA LEU A 360 -22.41 28.86 20.12
C LEU A 360 -23.78 28.19 20.34
N ILE A 361 -24.20 28.04 21.61
CA ILE A 361 -25.54 27.55 21.96
C ILE A 361 -26.63 28.48 21.43
N SER A 362 -26.42 29.77 21.54
CA SER A 362 -27.38 30.77 21.04
C SER A 362 -27.57 30.69 19.52
N ARG A 363 -26.51 30.41 18.77
CA ARG A 363 -26.54 30.33 17.30
C ARG A 363 -27.05 28.97 16.79
N PHE A 364 -26.66 27.87 17.44
CA PHE A 364 -26.81 26.51 16.88
C PHE A 364 -27.55 25.52 17.79
N GLY A 365 -27.85 25.95 19.06
CA GLY A 365 -28.53 25.10 20.02
C GLY A 365 -27.62 24.17 20.83
N GLU A 366 -28.09 23.61 21.94
CA GLU A 366 -27.32 22.77 22.87
C GLU A 366 -26.83 21.46 22.27
N LYS A 367 -27.50 20.94 21.21
CA LYS A 367 -27.19 19.66 20.56
C LYS A 367 -25.72 19.53 20.06
N ILE A 368 -25.07 20.68 19.85
CA ILE A 368 -23.69 20.70 19.34
C ILE A 368 -22.66 20.30 20.41
N PHE A 369 -23.04 20.31 21.70
CA PHE A 369 -22.20 19.88 22.82
C PHE A 369 -22.53 18.44 23.30
N GLY A 370 -23.64 17.86 22.91
CA GLY A 370 -24.02 16.47 23.18
C GLY A 370 -25.10 16.32 24.20
#